data_1a6c84766c310de2036aee9ca769e5b6
#
_entry.id   1a6c84766c310de2036aee9ca769e5b6
#
_cell.length_a   1.000
_cell.length_b   1.000
_cell.length_c   1.000
_cell.angle_alpha   90.00
_cell.angle_beta   90.00
_cell.angle_gamma   90.00
#
_symmetry.space_group_name_H-M   'P 1'
#
loop_
_entity.id
_entity.type
_entity.pdbx_description
1 polymer ?
#
loop_
_entity_poly.entity_id
_entity_poly.type
_entity_poly.pdbx_seq_one_letter_code
_entity_poly.pdbx_strand_id
1 'polypeptide(L)'
;YRLACGVFVGNSHGVGVKGTNATSEFLDVVSCYKGKWYKIGFKKGKLTTPVKETTAPSDEFKVGRMKSGTLIHYKPDPTIFSVKSFPPSMLVEWAQMQAYLNPGLTLTVNIKGKQKSFFSKGGPRDYIANQLAALKSEAEADLFEFSNELATIAVAFSNADGFLLKGFTNGLTNSQGGKHVDSVAAALFKAIQTHKGAKQEFSNND
;
A
#
# COMPACT_ATOMS: atom_id res chain seq x y z
N TYR A 1 -7.01 13.86 9.29
CA TYR A 1 -5.78 14.60 8.92
C TYR A 1 -5.56 14.38 7.42
N ARG A 2 -5.70 15.44 6.61
CA ARG A 2 -5.32 15.43 5.21
C ARG A 2 -3.80 15.56 5.16
N LEU A 3 -3.11 14.53 4.69
CA LEU A 3 -1.74 14.68 4.22
C LEU A 3 -1.80 15.60 2.99
N ALA A 4 -1.02 16.65 2.99
CA ALA A 4 -1.00 17.69 1.93
C ALA A 4 -0.48 17.18 0.56
N CYS A 5 -0.20 15.90 0.41
CA CYS A 5 0.35 15.29 -0.81
C CYS A 5 -0.66 14.50 -1.64
N GLY A 6 -1.95 14.50 -1.29
CA GLY A 6 -2.98 13.83 -2.08
C GLY A 6 -2.90 12.30 -2.14
N VAL A 7 -1.96 11.68 -1.43
CA VAL A 7 -1.86 10.23 -1.34
C VAL A 7 -2.69 9.75 -0.15
N PHE A 8 -3.80 9.12 -0.42
CA PHE A 8 -4.59 8.43 0.60
C PHE A 8 -3.91 7.11 0.97
N VAL A 9 -3.00 7.16 1.93
CA VAL A 9 -2.52 5.92 2.56
C VAL A 9 -3.55 5.50 3.59
N GLY A 10 -4.23 4.41 3.30
CA GLY A 10 -5.39 3.90 3.97
C GLY A 10 -5.36 3.87 5.48
N ASN A 11 -5.97 4.88 6.07
CA ASN A 11 -6.43 4.79 7.44
C ASN A 11 -7.76 5.55 7.56
N SER A 12 -8.83 4.80 7.65
CA SER A 12 -10.19 5.35 7.75
C SER A 12 -10.44 6.13 9.03
N HIS A 13 -9.57 6.00 10.05
CA HIS A 13 -9.82 6.54 11.39
C HIS A 13 -8.83 7.62 11.85
N GLY A 14 -7.74 7.87 11.11
CA GLY A 14 -6.74 8.89 11.48
C GLY A 14 -5.98 8.61 12.78
N VAL A 15 -5.98 7.38 13.28
CA VAL A 15 -5.38 6.99 14.57
C VAL A 15 -4.05 6.26 14.45
N GLY A 16 -3.57 5.94 13.25
CA GLY A 16 -2.40 5.10 13.03
C GLY A 16 -1.15 5.58 13.77
N VAL A 17 -0.73 6.82 13.55
CA VAL A 17 0.45 7.39 14.23
C VAL A 17 0.25 7.52 15.73
N LYS A 18 -0.98 7.81 16.18
CA LYS A 18 -1.31 7.87 17.62
C LYS A 18 -1.18 6.50 18.27
N GLY A 19 -1.71 5.46 17.61
CA GLY A 19 -1.57 4.06 18.06
C GLY A 19 -0.10 3.65 18.10
N THR A 20 0.66 3.90 17.04
CA THR A 20 2.10 3.62 16.98
C THR A 20 2.85 4.33 18.12
N ASN A 21 2.55 5.61 18.39
CA ASN A 21 3.16 6.36 19.49
C ASN A 21 2.85 5.74 20.86
N ALA A 22 1.58 5.42 21.12
CA ALA A 22 1.14 4.86 22.39
C ALA A 22 1.78 3.48 22.69
N THR A 23 2.06 2.70 21.66
CA THR A 23 2.61 1.34 21.75
C THR A 23 4.11 1.26 21.48
N SER A 24 4.79 2.40 21.38
CA SER A 24 6.24 2.47 21.16
C SER A 24 7.01 2.76 22.45
N GLU A 25 8.17 2.13 22.59
CA GLU A 25 9.15 2.48 23.63
C GLU A 25 9.58 3.93 23.48
N PHE A 26 9.84 4.35 22.23
CA PHE A 26 10.02 5.75 21.85
C PHE A 26 9.52 5.99 20.42
N LEU A 27 9.16 7.24 20.13
CA LEU A 27 8.84 7.73 18.78
C LEU A 27 9.37 9.15 18.63
N ASP A 28 10.27 9.33 17.69
CA ASP A 28 10.83 10.63 17.29
C ASP A 28 10.32 10.99 15.89
N VAL A 29 9.92 12.23 15.71
CA VAL A 29 9.53 12.78 14.41
C VAL A 29 10.38 14.00 14.11
N VAL A 30 10.99 14.02 12.93
CA VAL A 30 11.68 15.19 12.37
C VAL A 30 10.99 15.55 11.06
N SER A 31 10.53 16.78 10.92
CA SER A 31 9.79 17.22 9.73
C SER A 31 10.26 18.57 9.26
N CYS A 32 10.30 18.77 7.93
CA CYS A 32 10.61 20.04 7.30
C CYS A 32 9.33 20.86 7.08
N TYR A 33 9.30 22.05 7.59
CA TYR A 33 8.23 23.02 7.37
C TYR A 33 8.81 24.39 6.99
N LYS A 34 8.41 24.92 5.86
CA LYS A 34 8.91 26.20 5.32
C LYS A 34 10.44 26.29 5.28
N GLY A 35 11.12 25.20 4.89
CA GLY A 35 12.57 25.12 4.77
C GLY A 35 13.34 24.96 6.08
N LYS A 36 12.65 24.88 7.22
CA LYS A 36 13.24 24.63 8.53
C LYS A 36 12.85 23.27 9.06
N TRP A 37 13.76 22.63 9.76
CA TRP A 37 13.56 21.31 10.35
C TRP A 37 13.14 21.43 11.82
N TYR A 38 12.15 20.66 12.21
CA TYR A 38 11.62 20.61 13.58
C TYR A 38 11.59 19.19 14.08
N LYS A 39 11.90 18.99 15.35
CA LYS A 39 11.86 17.70 16.04
C LYS A 39 10.84 17.73 17.17
N ILE A 40 10.14 16.59 17.35
CA ILE A 40 9.30 16.26 18.51
C ILE A 40 9.60 14.81 18.91
N GLY A 41 9.60 14.50 20.20
CA GLY A 41 9.90 13.16 20.70
C GLY A 41 8.96 12.71 21.80
N PHE A 42 8.69 11.40 21.82
CA PHE A 42 7.79 10.74 22.75
C PHE A 42 8.44 9.48 23.32
N LYS A 43 8.03 9.11 24.53
CA LYS A 43 8.36 7.83 25.16
C LYS A 43 7.08 7.22 25.76
N LYS A 44 6.71 6.02 25.31
CA LYS A 44 5.48 5.34 25.74
C LYS A 44 4.23 6.23 25.62
N GLY A 45 4.10 6.93 24.49
CA GLY A 45 3.00 7.85 24.21
C GLY A 45 3.09 9.22 24.91
N LYS A 46 4.02 9.42 25.85
CA LYS A 46 4.16 10.69 26.59
C LYS A 46 5.19 11.58 25.90
N LEU A 47 4.89 12.88 25.79
CA LEU A 47 5.79 13.87 25.25
C LEU A 47 7.06 13.99 26.12
N THR A 48 8.23 13.80 25.50
CA THR A 48 9.54 13.93 26.15
C THR A 48 10.36 15.08 25.59
N THR A 49 10.20 15.36 24.31
CA THR A 49 10.85 16.49 23.64
C THR A 49 9.77 17.34 22.97
N PRO A 50 9.45 18.54 23.49
CA PRO A 50 8.57 19.47 22.81
C PRO A 50 9.07 19.85 21.43
N VAL A 51 8.18 20.36 20.57
CA VAL A 51 8.57 20.84 19.25
C VAL A 51 9.67 21.87 19.36
N LYS A 52 10.79 21.63 18.69
CA LYS A 52 11.91 22.56 18.60
C LYS A 52 12.57 22.51 17.23
N GLU A 53 13.13 23.66 16.80
CA GLU A 53 13.96 23.71 15.59
C GLU A 53 15.20 22.82 15.76
N THR A 54 15.61 22.15 14.70
CA THR A 54 16.74 21.24 14.64
C THR A 54 17.45 21.34 13.30
N THR A 55 18.57 20.67 13.17
CA THR A 55 19.25 20.52 11.88
C THR A 55 18.55 19.47 11.00
N ALA A 56 18.81 19.53 9.69
CA ALA A 56 18.36 18.50 8.76
C ALA A 56 18.87 17.10 9.20
N PRO A 57 18.01 16.07 9.16
CA PRO A 57 18.43 14.74 9.58
C PRO A 57 19.49 14.17 8.65
N SER A 58 20.46 13.46 9.23
CA SER A 58 21.40 12.63 8.49
C SER A 58 20.92 11.18 8.60
N ASP A 59 20.31 10.69 7.55
CA ASP A 59 19.70 9.35 7.51
C ASP A 59 20.04 8.62 6.20
N GLU A 60 19.82 7.32 6.17
CA GLU A 60 20.12 6.46 5.03
C GLU A 60 19.31 6.76 3.77
N PHE A 61 18.11 7.35 3.91
CA PHE A 61 17.25 7.77 2.80
C PHE A 61 17.52 9.22 2.36
N LYS A 62 18.45 9.91 3.03
CA LYS A 62 18.85 11.29 2.72
C LYS A 62 17.69 12.29 2.75
N VAL A 63 16.74 12.07 3.66
CA VAL A 63 15.55 12.95 3.83
C VAL A 63 15.98 14.39 4.08
N GLY A 64 17.04 14.63 4.82
CA GLY A 64 17.56 15.98 5.09
C GLY A 64 18.04 16.75 3.86
N ARG A 65 18.24 16.08 2.71
CA ARG A 65 18.58 16.72 1.42
C ARG A 65 17.35 17.14 0.62
N MET A 66 16.16 16.74 1.05
CA MET A 66 14.90 17.09 0.38
C MET A 66 14.46 18.49 0.79
N LYS A 67 13.75 19.19 -0.09
CA LYS A 67 13.15 20.50 0.22
C LYS A 67 11.99 20.40 1.22
N SER A 68 11.39 19.24 1.32
CA SER A 68 10.35 18.88 2.29
C SER A 68 10.44 17.38 2.58
N GLY A 69 10.01 16.97 3.76
CA GLY A 69 10.00 15.57 4.14
C GLY A 69 9.73 15.40 5.63
N THR A 70 9.42 14.16 6.00
CA THR A 70 9.23 13.76 7.39
C THR A 70 9.97 12.46 7.64
N LEU A 71 10.78 12.41 8.68
CA LEU A 71 11.44 11.22 9.20
C LEU A 71 10.73 10.81 10.49
N ILE A 72 10.27 9.57 10.57
CA ILE A 72 9.70 8.97 11.77
C ILE A 72 10.61 7.82 12.18
N HIS A 73 11.13 7.90 13.39
CA HIS A 73 11.94 6.86 13.99
C HIS A 73 11.27 6.37 15.27
N TYR A 74 10.96 5.08 15.33
CA TYR A 74 10.28 4.50 16.48
C TYR A 74 10.77 3.08 16.75
N LYS A 75 10.53 2.62 17.98
CA LYS A 75 10.79 1.26 18.41
C LYS A 75 9.55 0.73 19.14
N PRO A 76 8.98 -0.41 18.71
CA PRO A 76 7.88 -1.04 19.42
C PRO A 76 8.23 -1.33 20.87
N ASP A 77 7.29 -1.13 21.80
CA ASP A 77 7.50 -1.43 23.21
C ASP A 77 7.55 -2.95 23.44
N PRO A 78 8.68 -3.52 23.89
CA PRO A 78 8.81 -4.96 24.11
C PRO A 78 7.94 -5.50 25.25
N THR A 79 7.33 -4.63 26.06
CA THR A 79 6.37 -5.05 27.09
C THR A 79 4.96 -5.25 26.52
N ILE A 80 4.69 -4.72 25.32
CA ILE A 80 3.43 -4.85 24.62
C ILE A 80 3.53 -5.89 23.51
N PHE A 81 4.65 -5.88 22.76
CA PHE A 81 4.86 -6.77 21.62
C PHE A 81 5.91 -7.84 21.93
N SER A 82 5.54 -9.10 21.76
CA SER A 82 6.48 -10.23 21.85
C SER A 82 7.45 -10.29 20.66
N VAL A 83 7.03 -9.79 19.49
CA VAL A 83 7.86 -9.73 18.28
C VAL A 83 8.73 -8.49 18.29
N LYS A 84 10.05 -8.68 18.22
CA LYS A 84 11.05 -7.59 18.32
C LYS A 84 11.44 -6.97 16.98
N SER A 85 11.03 -7.55 15.85
CA SER A 85 11.38 -7.08 14.51
C SER A 85 10.31 -7.43 13.51
N PHE A 86 10.17 -6.59 12.47
CA PHE A 86 9.30 -6.88 11.33
C PHE A 86 9.96 -7.93 10.42
N PRO A 87 9.23 -8.96 9.96
CA PRO A 87 9.73 -9.88 8.94
C PRO A 87 10.09 -9.11 7.66
N PRO A 88 11.30 -9.27 7.12
CA PRO A 88 11.72 -8.57 5.90
C PRO A 88 10.80 -8.80 4.70
N SER A 89 10.31 -10.03 4.51
CA SER A 89 9.37 -10.38 3.43
C SER A 89 8.09 -9.56 3.51
N MET A 90 7.51 -9.42 4.70
CA MET A 90 6.28 -8.65 4.92
C MET A 90 6.44 -7.18 4.50
N LEU A 91 7.59 -6.56 4.82
CA LEU A 91 7.86 -5.17 4.43
C LEU A 91 8.00 -5.02 2.91
N VAL A 92 8.67 -5.98 2.28
CA VAL A 92 8.88 -6.01 0.82
C VAL A 92 7.55 -6.21 0.10
N GLU A 93 6.75 -7.18 0.50
CA GLU A 93 5.43 -7.48 -0.08
C GLU A 93 4.47 -6.29 0.10
N TRP A 94 4.46 -5.71 1.30
CA TRP A 94 3.66 -4.51 1.57
C TRP A 94 4.06 -3.34 0.67
N ALA A 95 5.36 -3.03 0.56
CA ALA A 95 5.84 -1.92 -0.27
C ALA A 95 5.55 -2.15 -1.76
N GLN A 96 5.70 -3.37 -2.24
CA GLN A 96 5.36 -3.73 -3.61
C GLN A 96 3.86 -3.55 -3.88
N MET A 97 3.00 -4.03 -2.97
CA MET A 97 1.56 -3.87 -3.10
C MET A 97 1.15 -2.39 -3.06
N GLN A 98 1.70 -1.61 -2.14
CA GLN A 98 1.42 -0.18 -2.07
C GLN A 98 1.84 0.58 -3.33
N ALA A 99 2.92 0.18 -4.00
CA ALA A 99 3.32 0.77 -5.28
C ALA A 99 2.29 0.51 -6.38
N TYR A 100 1.65 -0.66 -6.42
CA TYR A 100 0.56 -0.94 -7.35
C TYR A 100 -0.73 -0.17 -7.02
N LEU A 101 -1.03 -0.01 -5.73
CA LEU A 101 -2.25 0.69 -5.30
C LEU A 101 -2.14 2.21 -5.37
N ASN A 102 -0.91 2.74 -5.49
CA ASN A 102 -0.63 4.18 -5.57
C ASN A 102 0.29 4.48 -6.78
N PRO A 103 -0.24 4.47 -8.01
CA PRO A 103 0.54 4.72 -9.21
C PRO A 103 1.35 6.02 -9.12
N GLY A 104 2.63 5.96 -9.50
CA GLY A 104 3.54 7.10 -9.43
C GLY A 104 4.25 7.28 -8.09
N LEU A 105 3.89 6.52 -7.05
CA LEU A 105 4.59 6.52 -5.77
C LEU A 105 5.80 5.58 -5.83
N THR A 106 6.98 6.08 -5.47
CA THR A 106 8.16 5.24 -5.26
C THR A 106 8.29 4.90 -3.79
N LEU A 107 8.35 3.60 -3.49
CA LEU A 107 8.57 3.07 -2.15
C LEU A 107 9.92 2.37 -2.09
N THR A 108 10.78 2.78 -1.16
CA THR A 108 12.10 2.17 -0.95
C THR A 108 12.15 1.53 0.42
N VAL A 109 12.46 0.25 0.45
CA VAL A 109 12.69 -0.52 1.69
C VAL A 109 14.19 -0.72 1.83
N ASN A 110 14.73 -0.38 3.00
CA ASN A 110 16.11 -0.69 3.36
C ASN A 110 16.12 -1.70 4.52
N ILE A 111 16.74 -2.85 4.29
CA ILE A 111 16.86 -3.92 5.28
C ILE A 111 18.35 -4.25 5.43
N LYS A 112 18.92 -3.89 6.57
CA LYS A 112 20.34 -4.14 6.88
C LYS A 112 21.28 -3.61 5.78
N GLY A 113 21.02 -2.40 5.28
CA GLY A 113 21.83 -1.75 4.25
C GLY A 113 21.51 -2.17 2.80
N LYS A 114 20.66 -3.16 2.60
CA LYS A 114 20.19 -3.56 1.26
C LYS A 114 18.91 -2.81 0.92
N GLN A 115 18.96 -1.97 -0.10
CA GLN A 115 17.81 -1.19 -0.57
C GLN A 115 17.12 -1.91 -1.74
N LYS A 116 15.79 -1.90 -1.71
CA LYS A 116 14.93 -2.32 -2.83
C LYS A 116 13.84 -1.29 -3.01
N SER A 117 13.69 -0.79 -4.24
CA SER A 117 12.68 0.20 -4.59
C SER A 117 11.58 -0.43 -5.44
N PHE A 118 10.35 0.03 -5.22
CA PHE A 118 9.15 -0.38 -5.93
C PHE A 118 8.48 0.85 -6.50
N PHE A 119 8.07 0.75 -7.74
CA PHE A 119 7.37 1.78 -8.47
C PHE A 119 6.44 1.12 -9.49
N SER A 120 5.24 1.63 -9.63
CA SER A 120 4.31 1.24 -10.68
C SER A 120 3.73 2.48 -11.31
N LYS A 121 3.72 2.53 -12.63
CA LYS A 121 3.04 3.56 -13.42
C LYS A 121 1.62 3.12 -13.76
N GLY A 122 1.43 1.84 -14.07
CA GLY A 122 0.17 1.27 -14.50
C GLY A 122 -0.72 0.76 -13.35
N GLY A 123 -0.23 0.82 -12.10
CA GLY A 123 -1.05 0.46 -10.93
C GLY A 123 -1.59 -0.98 -10.97
N PRO A 124 -2.92 -1.18 -10.87
CA PRO A 124 -3.54 -2.50 -10.90
C PRO A 124 -3.26 -3.30 -12.18
N ARG A 125 -3.04 -2.65 -13.32
CA ARG A 125 -2.60 -3.32 -14.56
C ARG A 125 -1.25 -4.00 -14.38
N ASP A 126 -0.27 -3.27 -13.82
CA ASP A 126 1.07 -3.81 -13.56
C ASP A 126 1.00 -4.95 -12.55
N TYR A 127 0.08 -4.88 -11.58
CA TYR A 127 -0.16 -5.95 -10.62
C TYR A 127 -0.59 -7.24 -11.35
N ILE A 128 -1.62 -7.17 -12.22
CA ILE A 128 -2.12 -8.33 -12.97
C ILE A 128 -1.03 -8.88 -13.89
N ALA A 129 -0.32 -8.03 -14.62
CA ALA A 129 0.78 -8.47 -15.49
C ALA A 129 1.85 -9.24 -14.71
N ASN A 130 2.21 -8.78 -13.50
CA ASN A 130 3.14 -9.50 -12.63
C ASN A 130 2.58 -10.82 -12.10
N GLN A 131 1.26 -10.92 -11.83
CA GLN A 131 0.64 -12.18 -11.43
C GLN A 131 0.65 -13.19 -12.57
N LEU A 132 0.33 -12.78 -13.80
CA LEU A 132 0.39 -13.64 -14.97
C LEU A 132 1.82 -14.13 -15.24
N ALA A 133 2.80 -13.23 -15.16
CA ALA A 133 4.22 -13.60 -15.31
C ALA A 133 4.67 -14.62 -14.24
N ALA A 134 4.20 -14.49 -13.00
CA ALA A 134 4.50 -15.45 -11.93
C ALA A 134 3.89 -16.84 -12.21
N LEU A 135 2.73 -16.87 -12.86
CA LEU A 135 2.06 -18.11 -13.29
C LEU A 135 2.62 -18.66 -14.61
N LYS A 136 3.60 -17.98 -15.23
CA LYS A 136 4.12 -18.28 -16.56
C LYS A 136 3.01 -18.33 -17.63
N SER A 137 2.04 -17.47 -17.48
CA SER A 137 0.90 -17.32 -18.37
C SER A 137 0.88 -15.94 -19.01
N GLU A 138 0.23 -15.82 -20.14
CA GLU A 138 0.02 -14.58 -20.86
C GLU A 138 -1.47 -14.24 -20.89
N ALA A 139 -1.78 -12.97 -21.04
CA ALA A 139 -3.14 -12.54 -21.25
C ALA A 139 -3.59 -12.96 -22.67
N GLU A 140 -4.77 -13.54 -22.79
CA GLU A 140 -5.37 -13.94 -24.10
C GLU A 140 -5.91 -12.75 -24.90
N ALA A 141 -6.10 -11.60 -24.23
CA ALA A 141 -6.56 -10.35 -24.81
C ALA A 141 -5.96 -9.15 -24.07
N ASP A 142 -6.20 -7.96 -24.60
CA ASP A 142 -5.80 -6.73 -23.94
C ASP A 142 -6.43 -6.64 -22.54
N LEU A 143 -5.60 -6.23 -21.60
CA LEU A 143 -6.00 -6.06 -20.21
C LEU A 143 -7.03 -4.92 -20.11
N PHE A 144 -8.21 -5.23 -19.64
CA PHE A 144 -9.27 -4.25 -19.41
C PHE A 144 -9.00 -3.46 -18.13
N GLU A 145 -9.17 -2.13 -18.21
CA GLU A 145 -9.10 -1.25 -17.04
C GLU A 145 -10.25 -0.25 -17.06
N PHE A 146 -10.86 -0.08 -15.92
CA PHE A 146 -11.84 0.98 -15.66
C PHE A 146 -11.41 1.75 -14.42
N SER A 147 -11.40 3.07 -14.50
CA SER A 147 -11.04 3.93 -13.39
C SER A 147 -11.93 5.17 -13.33
N ASN A 148 -12.39 5.49 -12.12
CA ASN A 148 -13.08 6.74 -11.81
C ASN A 148 -12.68 7.22 -10.39
N GLU A 149 -13.36 8.25 -9.88
CA GLU A 149 -13.09 8.81 -8.55
C GLU A 149 -13.34 7.83 -7.38
N LEU A 150 -14.13 6.79 -7.60
CA LEU A 150 -14.57 5.85 -6.56
C LEU A 150 -13.78 4.53 -6.59
N ALA A 151 -13.40 4.06 -7.78
CA ALA A 151 -12.80 2.75 -7.94
C ALA A 151 -11.90 2.65 -9.18
N THR A 152 -10.88 1.81 -9.08
CA THR A 152 -10.11 1.31 -10.22
C THR A 152 -10.27 -0.21 -10.28
N ILE A 153 -10.64 -0.72 -11.45
CA ILE A 153 -10.84 -2.14 -11.73
C ILE A 153 -9.92 -2.51 -12.87
N ALA A 154 -9.17 -3.59 -12.72
CA ALA A 154 -8.37 -4.17 -13.79
C ALA A 154 -8.70 -5.66 -13.93
N VAL A 155 -8.87 -6.13 -15.15
CA VAL A 155 -9.25 -7.50 -15.48
C VAL A 155 -8.39 -8.00 -16.64
N ALA A 156 -7.94 -9.25 -16.55
CA ALA A 156 -7.34 -9.98 -17.65
C ALA A 156 -7.95 -11.37 -17.75
N PHE A 157 -8.10 -11.85 -18.97
CA PHE A 157 -8.40 -13.24 -19.26
C PHE A 157 -7.10 -13.92 -19.67
N SER A 158 -6.87 -15.13 -19.19
CA SER A 158 -5.64 -15.88 -19.45
C SER A 158 -5.94 -17.38 -19.53
N ASN A 159 -4.99 -18.12 -20.05
CA ASN A 159 -5.02 -19.58 -20.09
C ASN A 159 -4.46 -20.23 -18.80
N ALA A 160 -4.19 -19.45 -17.76
CA ALA A 160 -3.79 -20.00 -16.46
C ALA A 160 -4.98 -20.69 -15.81
N ASP A 161 -4.69 -21.83 -15.17
CA ASP A 161 -5.70 -22.52 -14.35
C ASP A 161 -6.06 -21.65 -13.13
N GLY A 162 -7.35 -21.58 -12.86
CA GLY A 162 -7.87 -20.93 -11.67
C GLY A 162 -8.34 -19.49 -11.89
N PHE A 163 -8.86 -18.92 -10.82
CA PHE A 163 -9.45 -17.59 -10.78
C PHE A 163 -8.81 -16.76 -9.68
N LEU A 164 -8.31 -15.58 -10.02
CA LEU A 164 -7.74 -14.64 -9.07
C LEU A 164 -8.64 -13.42 -8.93
N LEU A 165 -9.27 -13.26 -7.79
CA LEU A 165 -10.04 -12.08 -7.44
C LEU A 165 -9.47 -11.43 -6.18
N LYS A 166 -9.03 -10.17 -6.28
CA LYS A 166 -8.54 -9.41 -5.12
C LYS A 166 -9.19 -8.04 -5.06
N GLY A 167 -9.71 -7.70 -3.90
CA GLY A 167 -10.24 -6.39 -3.59
C GLY A 167 -9.39 -5.64 -2.59
N PHE A 168 -9.36 -4.33 -2.75
CA PHE A 168 -8.63 -3.42 -1.87
C PHE A 168 -9.51 -2.23 -1.51
N THR A 169 -9.41 -1.80 -0.26
CA THR A 169 -10.09 -0.58 0.21
C THR A 169 -9.08 0.27 0.96
N ASN A 170 -8.87 1.50 0.50
CA ASN A 170 -7.91 2.42 1.12
C ASN A 170 -6.50 1.81 1.33
N GLY A 171 -6.01 1.07 0.35
CA GLY A 171 -4.67 0.47 0.39
C GLY A 171 -4.55 -0.82 1.23
N LEU A 172 -5.67 -1.33 1.78
CA LEU A 172 -5.71 -2.57 2.54
C LEU A 172 -6.39 -3.68 1.73
N THR A 173 -5.84 -4.89 1.78
CA THR A 173 -6.44 -6.06 1.14
C THR A 173 -7.72 -6.46 1.87
N ASN A 174 -8.79 -6.68 1.13
CA ASN A 174 -10.05 -7.22 1.62
C ASN A 174 -9.99 -8.76 1.63
N SER A 175 -9.31 -9.33 2.61
CA SER A 175 -9.11 -10.79 2.72
C SER A 175 -10.40 -11.58 2.90
N GLN A 176 -11.46 -10.94 3.37
CA GLN A 176 -12.79 -11.51 3.56
C GLN A 176 -13.73 -11.23 2.36
N GLY A 177 -13.18 -10.74 1.24
CA GLY A 177 -14.01 -10.27 0.13
C GLY A 177 -14.77 -8.99 0.43
N GLY A 178 -15.96 -8.86 -0.11
CA GLY A 178 -16.87 -7.74 0.14
C GLY A 178 -17.75 -7.43 -1.05
N LYS A 179 -18.86 -6.73 -0.82
CA LYS A 179 -19.88 -6.42 -1.85
C LYS A 179 -19.29 -5.78 -3.12
N HIS A 180 -18.26 -4.96 -3.00
CA HIS A 180 -17.58 -4.33 -4.15
C HIS A 180 -16.86 -5.37 -5.01
N VAL A 181 -16.25 -6.40 -4.40
CA VAL A 181 -15.57 -7.50 -5.07
C VAL A 181 -16.61 -8.39 -5.78
N ASP A 182 -17.64 -8.79 -5.03
CA ASP A 182 -18.72 -9.66 -5.54
C ASP A 182 -19.50 -8.98 -6.68
N SER A 183 -19.71 -7.67 -6.57
CA SER A 183 -20.39 -6.89 -7.62
C SER A 183 -19.61 -6.84 -8.93
N VAL A 184 -18.29 -6.75 -8.87
CA VAL A 184 -17.42 -6.78 -10.06
C VAL A 184 -17.49 -8.18 -10.71
N ALA A 185 -17.36 -9.25 -9.91
CA ALA A 185 -17.48 -10.61 -10.42
C ALA A 185 -18.85 -10.85 -11.10
N ALA A 186 -19.94 -10.46 -10.44
CA ALA A 186 -21.27 -10.59 -10.97
C ALA A 186 -21.48 -9.78 -12.26
N ALA A 187 -20.93 -8.57 -12.34
CA ALA A 187 -21.02 -7.73 -13.54
C ALA A 187 -20.26 -8.33 -14.73
N LEU A 188 -19.05 -8.85 -14.49
CA LEU A 188 -18.27 -9.56 -15.50
C LEU A 188 -18.99 -10.80 -16.01
N PHE A 189 -19.50 -11.61 -15.11
CA PHE A 189 -20.27 -12.82 -15.43
C PHE A 189 -21.47 -12.49 -16.31
N LYS A 190 -22.26 -11.49 -15.92
CA LYS A 190 -23.40 -11.02 -16.71
C LYS A 190 -23.00 -10.51 -18.10
N ALA A 191 -21.89 -9.77 -18.19
CA ALA A 191 -21.38 -9.26 -19.47
C ALA A 191 -20.99 -10.41 -20.42
N ILE A 192 -20.29 -11.44 -19.91
CA ILE A 192 -19.91 -12.62 -20.69
C ILE A 192 -21.14 -13.38 -21.18
N GLN A 193 -22.12 -13.62 -20.32
CA GLN A 193 -23.38 -14.29 -20.69
C GLN A 193 -24.11 -13.52 -21.78
N THR A 194 -24.21 -12.20 -21.64
CA THR A 194 -24.92 -11.36 -22.64
C THR A 194 -24.19 -11.38 -23.99
N HIS A 195 -22.85 -11.36 -23.97
CA HIS A 195 -22.06 -11.36 -25.21
C HIS A 195 -22.15 -12.69 -25.97
N LYS A 196 -22.14 -13.82 -25.27
CA LYS A 196 -22.23 -15.16 -25.90
C LYS A 196 -23.61 -15.61 -26.28
N GLY A 197 -24.64 -14.78 -26.07
CA GLY A 197 -26.01 -15.13 -26.45
C GLY A 197 -26.62 -16.27 -25.63
N ALA A 198 -26.31 -16.31 -24.35
CA ALA A 198 -26.99 -17.06 -23.26
C ALA A 198 -27.26 -18.56 -23.50
N LYS A 199 -26.44 -19.27 -24.27
CA LYS A 199 -26.60 -20.73 -24.47
C LYS A 199 -25.69 -21.62 -23.62
N GLN A 200 -24.78 -21.04 -22.84
CA GLN A 200 -23.95 -21.77 -21.89
C GLN A 200 -24.17 -21.25 -20.48
N GLU A 201 -24.59 -22.12 -19.59
CA GLU A 201 -24.58 -21.86 -18.15
C GLU A 201 -23.12 -21.92 -17.69
N PHE A 202 -22.58 -20.78 -17.24
CA PHE A 202 -21.30 -20.74 -16.55
C PHE A 202 -21.55 -20.92 -15.05
N SER A 203 -20.80 -21.78 -14.40
CA SER A 203 -20.82 -21.91 -12.96
C SER A 203 -19.94 -20.82 -12.32
N ASN A 204 -20.18 -20.50 -11.05
CA ASN A 204 -19.34 -19.57 -10.29
C ASN A 204 -17.91 -20.07 -10.05
N ASN A 205 -17.57 -21.24 -10.57
CA ASN A 205 -16.27 -21.91 -10.42
C ASN A 205 -15.49 -21.98 -11.76
N ASP A 206 -16.01 -21.41 -12.85
CA ASP A 206 -15.37 -21.37 -14.16
C ASP A 206 -14.61 -20.05 -14.41
#